data_55978d898a068b9aa26f0cf7110d826f
#
_entry.id   55978d898a068b9aa26f0cf7110d826f
#
_cell.length_a   1.000
_cell.length_b   1.000
_cell.length_c   1.000
_cell.angle_alpha   90.00
_cell.angle_beta   90.00
_cell.angle_gamma   90.00
#
_symmetry.space_group_name_H-M   'P 1'
#
loop_
_entity.id
_entity.type
_entity.pdbx_description
1 polymer ?
#
loop_
_entity_poly.entity_id
_entity_poly.type
_entity_poly.pdbx_seq_one_letter_code
_entity_poly.pdbx_strand_id
1 'polypeptide(L)'
;MELTEAIRRRRMVRSFAPDPVDPDLVDRLLEDALRGPSAGNTRGVAWVVLQGGDTATYWEHATTADWRSSARRYPGLSRAPVVALSLCSPAAYLDRYGEADKRHSGLGTSDSDGNRESAWPIPYWFGDAAFSALLLLLGVTAAGLGAAFLGNFRGEQPLLEALGVPDGWRFFGAVLIGERDGLDHPSPSLRRPPAVGAGAIHRSHW
;
A
#
# COMPACT_ATOMS: atom_id res chain seq x y z
N MET A 1 -21.01 1.12 6.13
CA MET A 1 -20.76 -0.12 6.92
C MET A 1 -20.03 0.26 8.20
N GLU A 2 -20.34 -0.39 9.32
CA GLU A 2 -19.60 -0.17 10.58
C GLU A 2 -18.16 -0.67 10.49
N LEU A 3 -17.23 0.03 11.17
CA LEU A 3 -15.79 -0.28 11.12
C LEU A 3 -15.47 -1.75 11.47
N THR A 4 -16.08 -2.27 12.53
CA THR A 4 -15.87 -3.66 12.96
C THR A 4 -16.30 -4.66 11.87
N GLU A 5 -17.35 -4.34 11.15
CA GLU A 5 -17.83 -5.16 10.04
C GLU A 5 -16.88 -5.09 8.84
N ALA A 6 -16.35 -3.89 8.50
CA ALA A 6 -15.35 -3.73 7.45
C ALA A 6 -14.09 -4.55 7.76
N ILE A 7 -13.59 -4.50 9.00
CA ILE A 7 -12.45 -5.30 9.45
C ILE A 7 -12.71 -6.80 9.25
N ARG A 8 -13.88 -7.30 9.64
CA ARG A 8 -14.23 -8.72 9.52
C ARG A 8 -14.46 -9.18 8.08
N ARG A 9 -15.01 -8.31 7.24
CA ARG A 9 -15.33 -8.61 5.83
C ARG A 9 -14.15 -8.43 4.88
N ARG A 10 -13.17 -7.60 5.24
CA ARG A 10 -12.03 -7.35 4.38
C ARG A 10 -11.37 -8.66 3.92
N ARG A 11 -11.24 -8.82 2.62
CA ARG A 11 -10.52 -9.95 1.98
C ARG A 11 -9.66 -9.37 0.85
N MET A 12 -8.58 -10.06 0.52
CA MET A 12 -7.80 -9.77 -0.68
C MET A 12 -8.50 -10.38 -1.89
N VAL A 13 -9.16 -9.55 -2.67
CA VAL A 13 -9.87 -9.91 -3.90
C VAL A 13 -8.86 -10.00 -5.05
N ARG A 14 -8.91 -11.07 -5.83
CA ARG A 14 -7.95 -11.33 -6.93
C ARG A 14 -8.65 -11.59 -8.26
N SER A 15 -9.93 -11.29 -8.33
CA SER A 15 -10.72 -11.33 -9.55
C SER A 15 -11.74 -10.21 -9.51
N PHE A 16 -11.65 -9.32 -10.49
CA PHE A 16 -12.41 -8.08 -10.57
C PHE A 16 -13.28 -8.07 -11.82
N ALA A 17 -14.46 -7.45 -11.72
CA ALA A 17 -15.23 -7.01 -12.87
C ALA A 17 -14.50 -5.81 -13.53
N PRO A 18 -14.59 -5.66 -14.85
CA PRO A 18 -13.92 -4.57 -15.57
C PRO A 18 -14.67 -3.23 -15.47
N ASP A 19 -15.80 -3.19 -14.79
CA ASP A 19 -16.65 -2.02 -14.68
C ASP A 19 -15.90 -0.87 -13.98
N PRO A 20 -16.01 0.36 -14.49
CA PRO A 20 -15.31 1.50 -13.93
C PRO A 20 -15.79 1.82 -12.51
N VAL A 21 -14.90 2.28 -11.67
CA VAL A 21 -15.20 2.84 -10.34
C VAL A 21 -15.27 4.36 -10.48
N ASP A 22 -16.27 4.98 -9.83
CA ASP A 22 -16.42 6.43 -9.75
C ASP A 22 -15.13 7.09 -9.23
N PRO A 23 -14.49 7.98 -10.02
CA PRO A 23 -13.27 8.68 -9.61
C PRO A 23 -13.44 9.47 -8.32
N ASP A 24 -14.57 10.13 -8.11
CA ASP A 24 -14.84 10.91 -6.91
C ASP A 24 -14.91 10.00 -5.65
N LEU A 25 -15.37 8.76 -5.81
CA LEU A 25 -15.34 7.79 -4.72
C LEU A 25 -13.90 7.37 -4.41
N VAL A 26 -13.09 7.12 -5.45
CA VAL A 26 -11.68 6.77 -5.27
C VAL A 26 -10.93 7.88 -4.55
N ASP A 27 -11.12 9.13 -4.96
CA ASP A 27 -10.47 10.29 -4.34
C ASP A 27 -10.86 10.43 -2.87
N ARG A 28 -12.14 10.33 -2.52
CA ARG A 28 -12.58 10.36 -1.11
C ARG A 28 -11.97 9.23 -0.28
N LEU A 29 -11.86 8.03 -0.82
CA LEU A 29 -11.25 6.88 -0.12
C LEU A 29 -9.75 7.10 0.12
N LEU A 30 -9.06 7.74 -0.81
CA LEU A 30 -7.64 8.07 -0.69
C LEU A 30 -7.41 9.23 0.29
N GLU A 31 -8.26 10.26 0.27
CA GLU A 31 -8.23 11.34 1.26
C GLU A 31 -8.39 10.81 2.68
N ASP A 32 -9.34 9.88 2.89
CA ASP A 32 -9.52 9.22 4.19
C ASP A 32 -8.31 8.35 4.55
N ALA A 33 -7.71 7.66 3.60
CA ALA A 33 -6.50 6.87 3.81
C ALA A 33 -5.29 7.72 4.24
N LEU A 34 -5.17 8.95 3.74
CA LEU A 34 -4.12 9.90 4.14
C LEU A 34 -4.31 10.46 5.55
N ARG A 35 -5.44 10.21 6.22
CA ARG A 35 -5.67 10.57 7.63
C ARG A 35 -5.02 9.61 8.63
N GLY A 36 -4.32 8.59 8.16
CA GLY A 36 -3.56 7.66 9.00
C GLY A 36 -2.56 8.38 9.91
N PRO A 37 -2.18 7.77 11.04
CA PRO A 37 -1.15 8.33 11.90
C PRO A 37 0.17 8.45 11.13
N SER A 38 0.95 9.48 11.47
CA SER A 38 2.25 9.70 10.85
C SER A 38 3.29 10.10 11.91
N ALA A 39 4.45 9.43 11.87
CA ALA A 39 5.54 9.70 12.79
C ALA A 39 5.94 11.18 12.72
N GLY A 40 5.93 11.85 13.87
CA GLY A 40 6.21 13.29 13.95
C GLY A 40 5.19 14.18 13.23
N ASN A 41 4.03 13.65 12.83
CA ASN A 41 3.06 14.32 11.95
C ASN A 41 3.69 14.76 10.61
N THR A 42 4.59 13.94 10.08
CA THR A 42 5.37 14.23 8.85
C THR A 42 4.48 14.26 7.61
N ARG A 43 3.50 13.33 7.51
CA ARG A 43 2.61 13.17 6.35
C ARG A 43 3.38 12.94 5.04
N GLY A 44 4.41 12.10 5.11
CA GLY A 44 5.30 11.77 3.99
C GLY A 44 4.79 10.61 3.11
N VAL A 45 3.47 10.42 3.02
CA VAL A 45 2.83 9.39 2.17
C VAL A 45 2.06 10.08 1.05
N ALA A 46 2.14 9.50 -0.15
CA ALA A 46 1.38 9.96 -1.32
C ALA A 46 0.82 8.76 -2.10
N TRP A 47 -0.16 9.02 -2.93
CA TRP A 47 -0.76 8.03 -3.81
C TRP A 47 -0.67 8.48 -5.27
N VAL A 48 -0.28 7.56 -6.17
CA VAL A 48 -0.47 7.70 -7.61
C VAL A 48 -1.62 6.79 -8.02
N VAL A 49 -2.60 7.33 -8.71
CA VAL A 49 -3.81 6.59 -9.10
C VAL A 49 -3.82 6.37 -10.60
N LEU A 50 -3.95 5.12 -11.01
CA LEU A 50 -4.12 4.72 -12.40
C LEU A 50 -5.52 4.16 -12.57
N GLN A 51 -6.27 4.66 -13.54
CA GLN A 51 -7.65 4.22 -13.81
C GLN A 51 -7.84 3.83 -15.28
N GLY A 52 -8.72 2.88 -15.51
CA GLY A 52 -9.04 2.42 -16.85
C GLY A 52 -7.80 1.94 -17.60
N GLY A 53 -7.54 2.51 -18.78
CA GLY A 53 -6.40 2.16 -19.63
C GLY A 53 -5.04 2.41 -19.02
N ASP A 54 -4.91 3.39 -18.12
CA ASP A 54 -3.64 3.75 -17.49
C ASP A 54 -3.11 2.66 -16.55
N THR A 55 -3.98 1.76 -16.08
CA THR A 55 -3.57 0.60 -15.27
C THR A 55 -2.56 -0.31 -15.99
N ALA A 56 -2.53 -0.28 -17.32
CA ALA A 56 -1.56 -1.03 -18.13
C ALA A 56 -0.12 -0.68 -17.76
N THR A 57 0.17 0.60 -17.49
CA THR A 57 1.50 1.07 -17.09
C THR A 57 2.02 0.32 -15.86
N TYR A 58 1.17 0.12 -14.84
CA TYR A 58 1.56 -0.68 -13.68
C TYR A 58 1.95 -2.12 -14.08
N TRP A 59 1.10 -2.79 -14.85
CA TRP A 59 1.33 -4.19 -15.21
C TRP A 59 2.54 -4.38 -16.10
N GLU A 60 2.82 -3.44 -17.00
CA GLU A 60 3.99 -3.49 -17.89
C GLU A 60 5.30 -3.41 -17.12
N HIS A 61 5.39 -2.54 -16.13
CA HIS A 61 6.60 -2.34 -15.33
C HIS A 61 6.72 -3.27 -14.13
N ALA A 62 5.61 -3.55 -13.45
CA ALA A 62 5.61 -4.38 -12.25
C ALA A 62 5.73 -5.89 -12.52
N THR A 63 5.53 -6.34 -13.78
CA THR A 63 5.51 -7.76 -14.15
C THR A 63 6.28 -8.02 -15.45
N THR A 64 6.66 -9.28 -15.68
CA THR A 64 7.22 -9.71 -16.99
C THR A 64 6.14 -10.29 -17.89
N ALA A 65 6.36 -10.29 -19.21
CA ALA A 65 5.47 -10.94 -20.17
C ALA A 65 5.26 -12.43 -19.85
N ASP A 66 6.34 -13.13 -19.50
CA ASP A 66 6.29 -14.55 -19.13
C ASP A 66 5.45 -14.78 -17.88
N TRP A 67 5.57 -13.91 -16.89
CA TRP A 67 4.73 -14.01 -15.71
C TRP A 67 3.26 -13.76 -16.06
N ARG A 68 2.96 -12.75 -16.86
CA ARG A 68 1.57 -12.44 -17.27
C ARG A 68 0.94 -13.61 -18.05
N SER A 69 1.71 -14.30 -18.89
CA SER A 69 1.23 -15.44 -19.69
C SER A 69 1.00 -16.70 -18.85
N SER A 70 1.77 -16.90 -17.77
CA SER A 70 1.76 -18.12 -16.95
C SER A 70 1.01 -17.98 -15.62
N ALA A 71 0.85 -16.76 -15.10
CA ALA A 71 0.26 -16.53 -13.78
C ALA A 71 -1.25 -16.71 -13.78
N ARG A 72 -1.71 -17.80 -13.17
CA ARG A 72 -3.14 -18.17 -13.09
C ARG A 72 -4.07 -17.05 -12.61
N ARG A 73 -3.59 -16.14 -11.75
CA ARG A 73 -4.41 -15.05 -11.18
C ARG A 73 -4.34 -13.75 -11.97
N TYR A 74 -3.38 -13.62 -12.89
CA TYR A 74 -3.20 -12.40 -13.63
C TYR A 74 -4.44 -11.93 -14.39
N PRO A 75 -5.18 -12.79 -15.11
CA PRO A 75 -6.39 -12.36 -15.83
C PRO A 75 -7.46 -11.76 -14.91
N GLY A 76 -7.55 -12.22 -13.67
CA GLY A 76 -8.47 -11.66 -12.68
C GLY A 76 -7.98 -10.34 -12.08
N LEU A 77 -6.69 -10.27 -11.75
CA LEU A 77 -6.06 -9.08 -11.17
C LEU A 77 -6.01 -7.92 -12.15
N SER A 78 -5.66 -8.18 -13.41
CA SER A 78 -5.48 -7.15 -14.44
C SER A 78 -6.79 -6.49 -14.89
N ARG A 79 -7.94 -7.05 -14.52
CA ARG A 79 -9.24 -6.42 -14.77
C ARG A 79 -9.62 -5.35 -13.76
N ALA A 80 -8.87 -5.22 -12.65
CA ALA A 80 -9.14 -4.15 -11.69
C ALA A 80 -9.10 -2.78 -12.39
N PRO A 81 -10.20 -2.01 -12.37
CA PRO A 81 -10.27 -0.73 -13.07
C PRO A 81 -9.44 0.38 -12.43
N VAL A 82 -8.96 0.15 -11.20
CA VAL A 82 -8.12 1.11 -10.46
C VAL A 82 -6.92 0.40 -9.87
N VAL A 83 -5.75 1.02 -10.02
CA VAL A 83 -4.50 0.66 -9.34
C VAL A 83 -4.00 1.91 -8.61
N ALA A 84 -4.04 1.91 -7.29
CA ALA A 84 -3.52 2.98 -6.46
C ALA A 84 -2.15 2.58 -5.88
N LEU A 85 -1.10 3.33 -6.21
CA LEU A 85 0.26 3.08 -5.76
C LEU A 85 0.57 3.90 -4.51
N SER A 86 0.89 3.23 -3.40
CA SER A 86 1.32 3.85 -2.16
C SER A 86 2.80 4.18 -2.23
N LEU A 87 3.13 5.44 -2.07
CA LEU A 87 4.49 5.98 -2.08
C LEU A 87 4.81 6.62 -0.73
N CYS A 88 6.08 6.60 -0.34
CA CYS A 88 6.55 7.30 0.83
C CYS A 88 7.87 8.03 0.55
N SER A 89 8.08 9.17 1.22
CA SER A 89 9.28 10.00 1.09
C SER A 89 10.12 9.91 2.37
N PRO A 90 11.19 9.09 2.43
CA PRO A 90 12.09 9.08 3.57
C PRO A 90 12.63 10.47 3.92
N ALA A 91 12.99 11.27 2.90
CA ALA A 91 13.50 12.62 3.09
C ALA A 91 12.57 13.51 3.94
N ALA A 92 11.26 13.42 3.74
CA ALA A 92 10.29 14.18 4.53
C ALA A 92 10.39 13.89 6.04
N TYR A 93 10.64 12.62 6.41
CA TYR A 93 10.82 12.22 7.82
C TYR A 93 12.17 12.69 8.36
N LEU A 94 13.22 12.54 7.58
CA LEU A 94 14.55 12.99 7.97
C LEU A 94 14.58 14.52 8.20
N ASP A 95 13.92 15.28 7.35
CA ASP A 95 13.81 16.72 7.48
C ASP A 95 12.95 17.12 8.69
N ARG A 96 11.79 16.51 8.86
CA ARG A 96 10.92 16.74 10.02
C ARG A 96 11.61 16.48 11.35
N TYR A 97 12.41 15.42 11.43
CA TYR A 97 13.12 15.08 12.66
C TYR A 97 14.43 15.87 12.84
N GLY A 98 14.85 16.63 11.84
CA GLY A 98 15.88 17.67 11.95
C GLY A 98 15.37 19.00 12.54
N GLU A 99 14.04 19.21 12.61
CA GLU A 99 13.43 20.42 13.15
C GLU A 99 13.67 20.57 14.67
N ALA A 100 13.55 21.80 15.19
CA ALA A 100 13.92 22.15 16.56
C ALA A 100 13.19 21.33 17.63
N ASP A 101 11.89 21.05 17.43
CA ASP A 101 11.07 20.28 18.37
C ASP A 101 11.35 18.76 18.35
N LYS A 102 12.02 18.25 17.30
CA LYS A 102 12.36 16.83 17.13
C LYS A 102 13.85 16.51 17.25
N ARG A 103 14.70 17.52 17.20
CA ARG A 103 16.17 17.36 17.18
C ARG A 103 16.70 16.54 18.34
N HIS A 104 16.06 16.58 19.51
CA HIS A 104 16.47 15.80 20.69
C HIS A 104 16.39 14.28 20.48
N SER A 105 15.67 13.80 19.47
CA SER A 105 15.57 12.37 19.14
C SER A 105 16.84 11.83 18.49
N GLY A 106 17.65 12.68 17.85
CA GLY A 106 18.81 12.27 17.05
C GLY A 106 18.46 11.68 15.66
N LEU A 107 17.18 11.46 15.36
CA LEU A 107 16.75 10.77 14.12
C LEU A 107 16.91 11.60 12.85
N GLY A 108 17.12 12.92 12.97
CA GLY A 108 17.39 13.80 11.83
C GLY A 108 18.88 13.94 11.50
N THR A 109 19.77 13.24 12.22
CA THR A 109 21.23 13.35 12.03
C THR A 109 21.75 12.33 11.01
N SER A 110 22.95 12.61 10.46
CA SER A 110 23.68 11.67 9.59
C SER A 110 24.72 10.89 10.41
N ASP A 111 25.05 9.69 9.94
CA ASP A 111 26.25 9.00 10.41
C ASP A 111 27.54 9.57 9.79
N SER A 112 28.68 8.92 10.06
CA SER A 112 30.00 9.33 9.53
C SER A 112 30.08 9.34 8.01
N ASP A 113 29.24 8.54 7.34
CA ASP A 113 29.22 8.38 5.89
C ASP A 113 28.13 9.27 5.22
N GLY A 114 27.46 10.12 6.02
CA GLY A 114 26.41 11.01 5.56
C GLY A 114 25.06 10.34 5.39
N ASN A 115 24.89 9.08 5.80
CA ASN A 115 23.63 8.37 5.71
C ASN A 115 22.69 8.81 6.84
N ARG A 116 21.60 9.50 6.49
CA ARG A 116 20.62 10.01 7.44
C ARG A 116 19.60 8.93 7.87
N GLU A 117 19.45 7.86 7.12
CA GLU A 117 18.52 6.78 7.45
C GLU A 117 19.07 5.83 8.52
N SER A 118 20.39 5.78 8.71
CA SER A 118 21.06 4.88 9.65
C SER A 118 20.66 5.06 11.11
N ALA A 119 20.24 6.29 11.49
CA ALA A 119 19.74 6.58 12.83
C ALA A 119 18.34 6.02 13.12
N TRP A 120 17.64 5.53 12.11
CA TRP A 120 16.26 5.04 12.22
C TRP A 120 16.25 3.52 12.46
N PRO A 121 15.97 3.02 13.67
CA PRO A 121 15.90 1.58 13.92
C PRO A 121 14.72 0.91 13.21
N ILE A 122 13.69 1.69 12.91
CA ILE A 122 12.52 1.30 12.13
C ILE A 122 12.24 2.38 11.10
N PRO A 123 12.13 2.05 9.81
CA PRO A 123 11.81 2.99 8.75
C PRO A 123 10.31 3.36 8.78
N TYR A 124 9.93 4.28 9.66
CA TYR A 124 8.53 4.65 9.92
C TYR A 124 7.78 5.16 8.69
N TRP A 125 8.47 5.66 7.66
CA TRP A 125 7.83 6.00 6.37
C TRP A 125 7.10 4.81 5.73
N PHE A 126 7.61 3.58 5.87
CA PHE A 126 6.89 2.38 5.45
C PHE A 126 5.77 2.00 6.42
N GLY A 127 5.94 2.25 7.72
CA GLY A 127 4.89 2.06 8.72
C GLY A 127 3.67 2.94 8.42
N ASP A 128 3.91 4.22 8.16
CA ASP A 128 2.85 5.19 7.85
C ASP A 128 2.17 4.86 6.50
N ALA A 129 2.94 4.43 5.49
CA ALA A 129 2.40 3.94 4.24
C ALA A 129 1.53 2.68 4.44
N ALA A 130 1.92 1.79 5.37
CA ALA A 130 1.13 0.62 5.73
C ALA A 130 -0.18 1.00 6.43
N PHE A 131 -0.18 1.99 7.33
CA PHE A 131 -1.40 2.52 7.95
C PHE A 131 -2.35 3.10 6.91
N SER A 132 -1.83 3.92 5.99
CA SER A 132 -2.61 4.49 4.90
C SER A 132 -3.19 3.41 4.00
N ALA A 133 -2.40 2.42 3.60
CA ALA A 133 -2.88 1.29 2.79
C ALA A 133 -3.96 0.46 3.51
N LEU A 134 -3.83 0.25 4.82
CA LEU A 134 -4.85 -0.45 5.59
C LEU A 134 -6.15 0.34 5.64
N LEU A 135 -6.10 1.65 5.87
CA LEU A 135 -7.29 2.52 5.84
C LEU A 135 -7.98 2.47 4.48
N LEU A 136 -7.21 2.54 3.39
CA LEU A 136 -7.77 2.38 2.03
C LEU A 136 -8.47 1.04 1.85
N LEU A 137 -7.85 -0.07 2.26
CA LEU A 137 -8.45 -1.41 2.17
C LEU A 137 -9.77 -1.52 2.96
N LEU A 138 -9.83 -0.90 4.13
CA LEU A 138 -11.05 -0.86 4.96
C LEU A 138 -12.12 0.05 4.34
N GLY A 139 -11.74 1.23 3.85
CA GLY A 139 -12.63 2.16 3.15
C GLY A 139 -13.27 1.54 1.91
N VAL A 140 -12.45 0.89 1.06
CA VAL A 140 -12.91 0.16 -0.13
C VAL A 140 -13.90 -0.96 0.27
N THR A 141 -13.60 -1.70 1.34
CA THR A 141 -14.49 -2.75 1.85
C THR A 141 -15.81 -2.16 2.37
N ALA A 142 -15.74 -1.02 3.08
CA ALA A 142 -16.93 -0.32 3.59
C ALA A 142 -17.81 0.23 2.48
N ALA A 143 -17.21 0.64 1.36
CA ALA A 143 -17.90 1.05 0.13
C ALA A 143 -18.50 -0.12 -0.67
N GLY A 144 -18.32 -1.37 -0.23
CA GLY A 144 -18.86 -2.55 -0.91
C GLY A 144 -17.97 -3.11 -2.02
N LEU A 145 -16.87 -2.45 -2.34
CA LEU A 145 -15.92 -2.84 -3.37
C LEU A 145 -14.96 -3.94 -2.90
N GLY A 146 -14.25 -4.52 -3.86
CA GLY A 146 -13.14 -5.42 -3.66
C GLY A 146 -11.79 -4.71 -3.72
N ALA A 147 -10.84 -5.17 -2.91
CA ALA A 147 -9.45 -4.69 -2.99
C ALA A 147 -8.44 -5.81 -2.83
N ALA A 148 -7.24 -5.62 -3.42
CA ALA A 148 -6.06 -6.42 -3.15
C ALA A 148 -4.84 -5.54 -2.95
N PHE A 149 -4.03 -5.83 -1.94
CA PHE A 149 -2.70 -5.23 -1.78
C PHE A 149 -1.65 -6.15 -2.42
N LEU A 150 -0.83 -5.56 -3.29
CA LEU A 150 0.27 -6.24 -3.96
C LEU A 150 1.60 -5.55 -3.60
N GLY A 151 2.58 -6.32 -3.16
CA GLY A 151 3.97 -5.89 -3.15
C GLY A 151 4.56 -5.99 -4.56
N ASN A 152 5.51 -5.13 -4.86
CA ASN A 152 6.27 -5.20 -6.10
C ASN A 152 7.68 -5.71 -5.81
N PHE A 153 8.11 -6.76 -6.49
CA PHE A 153 9.42 -7.39 -6.27
C PHE A 153 10.43 -7.09 -7.37
N ARG A 154 10.02 -6.32 -8.38
CA ARG A 154 10.89 -5.92 -9.50
C ARG A 154 10.24 -4.75 -10.25
N GLY A 155 11.04 -4.02 -11.04
CA GLY A 155 10.54 -2.93 -11.88
C GLY A 155 10.10 -1.69 -11.11
N GLU A 156 10.52 -1.51 -9.84
CA GLU A 156 10.16 -0.34 -9.05
C GLU A 156 10.63 0.95 -9.73
N GLN A 157 11.93 1.08 -9.95
CA GLN A 157 12.49 2.30 -10.51
C GLN A 157 11.92 2.65 -11.90
N PRO A 158 11.84 1.73 -12.88
CA PRO A 158 11.20 2.01 -14.16
C PRO A 158 9.72 2.39 -14.05
N LEU A 159 8.99 1.84 -13.08
CA LEU A 159 7.60 2.21 -12.83
C LEU A 159 7.49 3.65 -12.33
N LEU A 160 8.31 4.02 -11.35
CA LEU A 160 8.29 5.36 -10.78
C LEU A 160 8.70 6.42 -11.82
N GLU A 161 9.71 6.13 -12.64
CA GLU A 161 10.14 6.98 -13.76
C GLU A 161 9.02 7.17 -14.81
N ALA A 162 8.37 6.07 -15.22
CA ALA A 162 7.27 6.12 -16.20
C ALA A 162 6.07 6.96 -15.68
N LEU A 163 5.90 7.03 -14.36
CA LEU A 163 4.85 7.80 -13.71
C LEU A 163 5.28 9.22 -13.31
N GLY A 164 6.53 9.62 -13.62
CA GLY A 164 7.05 10.94 -13.29
C GLY A 164 7.17 11.19 -11.77
N VAL A 165 7.33 10.14 -10.98
CA VAL A 165 7.51 10.25 -9.53
C VAL A 165 8.89 10.85 -9.26
N PRO A 166 9.00 11.91 -8.42
CA PRO A 166 10.29 12.53 -8.12
C PRO A 166 11.26 11.56 -7.44
N ASP A 167 12.56 11.78 -7.67
CA ASP A 167 13.62 11.02 -7.00
C ASP A 167 13.49 11.04 -5.48
N GLY A 168 13.90 9.94 -4.85
CA GLY A 168 13.86 9.79 -3.39
C GLY A 168 12.52 9.29 -2.83
N TRP A 169 11.45 9.24 -3.62
CA TRP A 169 10.23 8.52 -3.24
C TRP A 169 10.45 7.02 -3.38
N ARG A 170 9.80 6.26 -2.49
CA ARG A 170 9.86 4.80 -2.48
C ARG A 170 8.48 4.21 -2.62
N PHE A 171 8.40 3.14 -3.38
CA PHE A 171 7.18 2.37 -3.55
C PHE A 171 6.98 1.42 -2.37
N PHE A 172 5.80 1.49 -1.75
CA PHE A 172 5.41 0.59 -0.67
C PHE A 172 4.59 -0.60 -1.20
N GLY A 173 3.64 -0.34 -2.09
CA GLY A 173 2.78 -1.36 -2.66
C GLY A 173 1.64 -0.75 -3.47
N ALA A 174 0.95 -1.60 -4.23
CA ALA A 174 -0.22 -1.22 -5.01
C ALA A 174 -1.50 -1.79 -4.40
N VAL A 175 -2.55 -0.99 -4.38
CA VAL A 175 -3.91 -1.42 -4.04
C VAL A 175 -4.74 -1.47 -5.32
N LEU A 176 -5.17 -2.66 -5.71
CA LEU A 176 -6.15 -2.86 -6.77
C LEU A 176 -7.54 -2.62 -6.20
N ILE A 177 -8.39 -1.90 -6.92
CA ILE A 177 -9.76 -1.57 -6.49
C ILE A 177 -10.73 -1.82 -7.65
N GLY A 178 -11.87 -2.42 -7.35
CA GLY A 178 -12.92 -2.66 -8.32
C GLY A 178 -14.06 -3.50 -7.75
N GLU A 179 -15.10 -3.72 -8.51
CA GLU A 179 -16.15 -4.66 -8.14
C GLU A 179 -15.64 -6.10 -8.20
N ARG A 180 -16.24 -6.96 -7.39
CA ARG A 180 -15.95 -8.41 -7.37
C ARG A 180 -16.73 -9.07 -8.48
N ASP A 181 -16.07 -9.88 -9.31
CA ASP A 181 -16.73 -10.66 -10.36
C ASP A 181 -17.35 -11.99 -9.89
N GLY A 182 -17.19 -12.33 -8.60
CA GLY A 182 -17.65 -13.59 -8.04
C GLY A 182 -16.80 -14.82 -8.39
N LEU A 183 -15.77 -14.67 -9.20
CA LEU A 183 -14.89 -15.75 -9.65
C LEU A 183 -13.62 -15.92 -8.80
N ASP A 184 -13.46 -15.10 -7.76
CA ASP A 184 -12.27 -15.18 -6.88
C ASP A 184 -12.29 -16.45 -6.03
N HIS A 185 -11.21 -17.21 -6.13
CA HIS A 185 -11.03 -18.41 -5.34
C HIS A 185 -10.23 -18.13 -4.06
N PRO A 186 -10.68 -18.61 -2.89
CA PRO A 186 -9.95 -18.50 -1.64
C PRO A 186 -8.50 -18.96 -1.79
N SER A 187 -7.57 -18.21 -1.19
CA SER A 187 -6.17 -18.62 -1.20
C SER A 187 -5.98 -19.90 -0.38
N PRO A 188 -5.21 -20.89 -0.89
CA PRO A 188 -4.84 -22.06 -0.09
C PRO A 188 -4.15 -21.70 1.23
N SER A 189 -3.50 -20.53 1.31
CA SER A 189 -2.87 -20.05 2.54
C SER A 189 -3.85 -19.78 3.68
N LEU A 190 -5.14 -19.59 3.40
CA LEU A 190 -6.17 -19.46 4.44
C LEU A 190 -6.35 -20.72 5.28
N ARG A 191 -5.88 -21.88 4.80
CA ARG A 191 -5.91 -23.15 5.52
C ARG A 191 -4.69 -23.37 6.43
N ARG A 192 -3.67 -22.50 6.31
CA ARG A 192 -2.47 -22.61 7.16
C ARG A 192 -2.78 -22.03 8.54
N PRO A 193 -2.37 -22.70 9.61
CA PRO A 193 -2.46 -22.13 10.94
C PRO A 193 -1.60 -20.87 11.03
N PRO A 194 -1.96 -19.90 11.89
CA PRO A 194 -1.10 -18.75 12.18
C PRO A 194 0.27 -19.19 12.71
N ALA A 195 1.33 -18.52 12.30
CA ALA A 195 2.69 -18.84 12.75
C ALA A 195 2.87 -18.65 14.28
N VAL A 196 2.12 -17.71 14.85
CA VAL A 196 2.18 -17.38 16.30
C VAL A 196 1.15 -18.16 17.12
N GLY A 197 0.30 -18.99 16.47
CA GLY A 197 -0.74 -19.78 17.15
C GLY A 197 -1.84 -18.92 17.78
N ALA A 198 -2.57 -19.52 18.76
CA ALA A 198 -3.66 -18.84 19.47
C ALA A 198 -3.16 -17.79 20.50
N GLY A 199 -1.86 -17.75 20.76
CA GLY A 199 -1.23 -16.90 21.79
C GLY A 199 -0.65 -15.59 21.27
N ALA A 200 -1.22 -14.98 20.21
CA ALA A 200 -0.70 -13.72 19.68
C ALA A 200 -1.01 -12.49 20.58
N ILE A 201 -1.81 -12.68 21.62
CA ILE A 201 -2.15 -11.62 22.59
C ILE A 201 -1.65 -12.09 23.96
N HIS A 202 -0.62 -11.42 24.45
CA HIS A 202 -0.05 -11.66 25.77
C HIS A 202 -0.45 -10.53 26.73
N ARG A 203 -0.74 -10.87 28.00
CA ARG A 203 -1.09 -9.89 29.04
C ARG A 203 -0.02 -9.91 30.12
N SER A 204 0.58 -8.76 30.38
CA SER A 204 1.65 -8.52 31.36
C SER A 204 3.00 -9.15 31.02
N HIS A 205 3.02 -10.35 30.45
CA HIS A 205 4.24 -11.07 30.06
C HIS A 205 4.05 -11.72 28.68
N TRP A 206 5.19 -12.00 28.03
CA TRP A 206 5.21 -12.79 26.78
C TRP A 206 4.84 -14.25 27.07
#